data_2dc5400a18bbccf89fc33cef4c75d607
#
_entry.id   2dc5400a18bbccf89fc33cef4c75d607
#
_cell.length_a   1.000
_cell.length_b   1.000
_cell.length_c   1.000
_cell.angle_alpha   90.00
_cell.angle_beta   90.00
_cell.angle_gamma   90.00
#
_symmetry.space_group_name_H-M   'P 1'
#
loop_
_entity.id
_entity.type
_entity.pdbx_description
1 polymer ?
#
loop_
_entity_poly.entity_id
_entity_poly.type
_entity_poly.pdbx_seq_one_letter_code
_entity_poly.pdbx_strand_id
1 'polypeptide(L)'
;NVVMVRYADDIVIGFDKRYDARRFRIAMQRRLREFGLTVHPEKTRLMEFGRFAAENRAIRGKGKPETFNFLGFTHISGKDRNGRFMLIRKTRRDRMTATLKAIKDGLRRRWHYSIPEQGKWLR
;
A
#
# COMPACT_ATOMS: atom_id res chain seq x y z
N ASN A 1 5.54 -19.72 7.63
CA ASN A 1 6.40 -18.97 6.71
C ASN A 1 6.42 -17.49 7.07
N VAL A 2 7.54 -16.85 6.81
CA VAL A 2 7.71 -15.40 6.97
C VAL A 2 8.27 -14.85 5.67
N VAL A 3 7.65 -13.80 5.16
CA VAL A 3 8.13 -13.08 3.97
C VAL A 3 8.44 -11.65 4.39
N MET A 4 9.65 -11.18 4.08
CA MET A 4 10.05 -9.81 4.38
C MET A 4 10.46 -9.12 3.07
N VAL A 5 9.90 -7.95 2.84
CA VAL A 5 10.27 -7.05 1.74
C VAL A 5 10.63 -5.70 2.34
N ARG A 6 11.84 -5.24 2.03
CA ARG A 6 12.35 -3.94 2.46
C ARG A 6 12.70 -3.09 1.25
N TYR A 7 12.34 -1.83 1.31
CA TYR A 7 12.76 -0.81 0.36
C TYR A 7 13.04 0.50 1.11
N ALA A 8 14.31 0.88 1.16
CA ALA A 8 14.79 1.99 1.97
C ALA A 8 14.26 1.88 3.42
N ASP A 9 13.43 2.82 3.86
CA ASP A 9 12.86 2.89 5.21
C ASP A 9 11.54 2.11 5.34
N ASP A 10 10.95 1.70 4.22
CA ASP A 10 9.68 0.98 4.21
C ASP A 10 9.92 -0.53 4.28
N ILE A 11 9.25 -1.19 5.23
CA ILE A 11 9.34 -2.64 5.43
C ILE A 11 7.93 -3.23 5.49
N VAL A 12 7.70 -4.28 4.73
CA VAL A 12 6.49 -5.11 4.81
C VAL A 12 6.91 -6.52 5.20
N ILE A 13 6.30 -7.06 6.25
CA ILE A 13 6.57 -8.41 6.73
C ILE A 13 5.27 -9.19 6.80
N GLY A 14 5.20 -10.29 6.06
CA GLY A 14 4.07 -11.21 6.04
C GLY A 14 4.31 -12.42 6.94
N PHE A 15 3.31 -12.80 7.71
CA PHE A 15 3.30 -13.98 8.59
C PHE A 15 2.07 -14.82 8.31
N ASP A 16 2.20 -16.13 8.33
CA ASP A 16 1.07 -17.05 8.22
C ASP A 16 0.16 -16.99 9.45
N LYS A 17 0.74 -16.74 10.63
CA LYS A 17 0.01 -16.73 11.90
C LYS A 17 0.05 -15.33 12.53
N ARG A 18 -1.12 -14.87 12.97
CA ARG A 18 -1.25 -13.59 13.70
C ARG A 18 -0.43 -13.53 14.99
N TYR A 19 -0.27 -14.66 15.66
CA TYR A 19 0.52 -14.76 16.89
C TYR A 19 2.00 -14.44 16.62
N ASP A 20 2.56 -15.00 15.55
CA ASP A 20 3.97 -14.77 15.21
C ASP A 20 4.22 -13.31 14.81
N ALA A 21 3.29 -12.69 14.08
CA ALA A 21 3.36 -11.28 13.76
C ALA A 21 3.36 -10.37 15.00
N ARG A 22 2.57 -10.71 16.01
CA ARG A 22 2.54 -9.98 17.30
C ARG A 22 3.84 -10.13 18.08
N ARG A 23 4.34 -11.36 18.20
CA ARG A 23 5.62 -11.64 18.87
C ARG A 23 6.77 -10.91 18.18
N PHE A 24 6.82 -10.99 16.87
CA PHE A 24 7.84 -10.30 16.08
C PHE A 24 7.80 -8.78 16.32
N ARG A 25 6.61 -8.17 16.30
CA ARG A 25 6.48 -6.74 16.55
C ARG A 25 7.05 -6.33 17.91
N ILE A 26 6.73 -7.08 18.96
CA ILE A 26 7.23 -6.81 20.32
C ILE A 26 8.75 -6.97 20.38
N ALA A 27 9.27 -8.06 19.82
CA ALA A 27 10.71 -8.34 19.80
C ALA A 27 11.48 -7.27 19.00
N MET A 28 10.96 -6.87 17.86
CA MET A 28 11.53 -5.79 17.03
C MET A 28 11.55 -4.47 17.77
N GLN A 29 10.45 -4.08 18.41
CA GLN A 29 10.40 -2.84 19.21
C GLN A 29 11.42 -2.85 20.36
N ARG A 30 11.57 -3.98 21.06
CA ARG A 30 12.57 -4.12 22.11
C ARG A 30 13.98 -3.97 21.55
N ARG A 31 14.27 -4.69 20.46
CA ARG A 31 15.58 -4.64 19.81
C ARG A 31 15.96 -3.24 19.33
N LEU A 32 15.03 -2.53 18.74
CA LEU A 32 15.28 -1.15 18.26
C LEU A 32 15.56 -0.18 19.43
N ARG A 33 14.89 -0.35 20.56
CA ARG A 33 15.15 0.46 21.78
C ARG A 33 16.56 0.28 22.31
N GLU A 34 17.15 -0.90 22.20
CA GLU A 34 18.55 -1.15 22.59
C GLU A 34 19.54 -0.29 21.80
N PHE A 35 19.17 0.14 20.60
CA PHE A 35 19.94 1.04 19.75
C PHE A 35 19.45 2.51 19.79
N GLY A 36 18.62 2.87 20.77
CA GLY A 36 18.06 4.21 20.87
C GLY A 36 17.02 4.55 19.77
N LEU A 37 16.53 3.55 19.03
CA LEU A 37 15.58 3.72 17.97
C LEU A 37 14.16 3.39 18.42
N THR A 38 13.18 4.15 17.91
CA THR A 38 11.76 3.91 18.16
C THR A 38 11.00 3.69 16.87
N VAL A 39 10.06 2.75 16.90
CA VAL A 39 9.15 2.51 15.78
C VAL A 39 8.06 3.59 15.79
N HIS A 40 7.82 4.24 14.66
CA HIS A 40 6.75 5.25 14.56
C HIS A 40 5.37 4.60 14.73
N PRO A 41 4.61 4.97 15.79
CA PRO A 41 3.38 4.26 16.16
C PRO A 41 2.29 4.33 15.10
N GLU A 42 2.12 5.49 14.45
CA GLU A 42 1.08 5.68 13.43
C GLU A 42 1.42 5.05 12.08
N LYS A 43 2.71 4.93 11.76
CA LYS A 43 3.16 4.33 10.49
C LYS A 43 3.33 2.82 10.56
N THR A 44 3.48 2.26 11.78
CA THR A 44 3.65 0.82 11.98
C THR A 44 2.32 0.17 12.31
N ARG A 45 1.80 -0.61 11.38
CA ARG A 45 0.48 -1.24 11.48
C ARG A 45 0.59 -2.75 11.41
N LEU A 46 -0.18 -3.44 12.26
CA LEU A 46 -0.45 -4.87 12.13
C LEU A 46 -1.83 -5.04 11.53
N MET A 47 -1.91 -5.61 10.36
CA MET A 47 -3.17 -5.79 9.62
C MET A 47 -3.35 -7.24 9.18
N GLU A 48 -4.59 -7.59 8.94
CA GLU A 48 -4.93 -8.87 8.35
C GLU A 48 -5.10 -8.70 6.84
N PHE A 49 -4.26 -9.42 6.10
CA PHE A 49 -4.18 -9.32 4.65
C PHE A 49 -4.09 -10.71 4.02
N GLY A 50 -4.56 -10.88 2.79
CA GLY A 50 -4.41 -12.12 2.04
C GLY A 50 -5.72 -12.88 1.84
N ARG A 51 -5.59 -14.15 1.48
CA ARG A 51 -6.68 -15.02 1.00
C ARG A 51 -7.88 -15.08 1.94
N PHE A 52 -7.64 -15.21 3.22
CA PHE A 52 -8.69 -15.43 4.23
C PHE A 52 -9.09 -14.14 4.97
N ALA A 53 -8.49 -13.01 4.63
CA ALA A 53 -8.72 -11.76 5.35
C ALA A 53 -10.19 -11.32 5.34
N ALA A 54 -10.88 -11.48 4.21
CA ALA A 54 -12.29 -11.11 4.07
C ALA A 54 -13.20 -11.97 4.95
N GLU A 55 -13.01 -13.29 4.92
CA GLU A 55 -13.81 -14.27 5.68
C GLU A 55 -13.58 -14.10 7.19
N ASN A 56 -12.32 -14.06 7.61
CA ASN A 56 -11.97 -13.87 9.02
C ASN A 56 -12.49 -12.56 9.59
N ARG A 57 -12.52 -11.49 8.80
CA ARG A 57 -13.08 -10.20 9.22
C ARG A 57 -14.60 -10.25 9.29
N ALA A 58 -15.26 -10.90 8.34
CA ALA A 58 -16.71 -11.08 8.36
C ALA A 58 -17.19 -11.87 9.58
N ILE A 59 -16.53 -12.98 9.92
CA ILE A 59 -16.84 -13.79 11.13
C ILE A 59 -16.73 -12.95 12.41
N ARG A 60 -15.82 -11.97 12.44
CA ARG A 60 -15.61 -11.08 13.60
C ARG A 60 -16.43 -9.79 13.55
N GLY A 61 -17.40 -9.67 12.64
CA GLY A 61 -18.20 -8.46 12.46
C GLY A 61 -17.41 -7.24 12.01
N LYS A 62 -16.24 -7.43 11.40
CA LYS A 62 -15.39 -6.35 10.87
C LYS A 62 -15.65 -6.18 9.39
N GLY A 63 -15.61 -4.95 8.91
CA GLY A 63 -15.82 -4.61 7.51
C GLY A 63 -14.76 -5.19 6.55
N LYS A 64 -14.67 -4.65 5.34
CA LYS A 64 -13.74 -5.07 4.29
C LYS A 64 -12.30 -5.20 4.78
N PRO A 65 -11.47 -6.05 4.16
CA PRO A 65 -10.05 -6.16 4.47
C PRO A 65 -9.33 -4.80 4.39
N GLU A 66 -8.38 -4.60 5.27
CA GLU A 66 -7.55 -3.40 5.25
C GLU A 66 -6.65 -3.39 4.01
N THR A 67 -6.26 -2.20 3.62
CA THR A 67 -5.33 -1.95 2.52
C THR A 67 -4.07 -1.28 3.05
N PHE A 68 -2.96 -1.44 2.34
CA PHE A 68 -1.73 -0.74 2.68
C PHE A 68 -1.04 -0.17 1.45
N ASN A 69 -0.29 0.90 1.67
CA ASN A 69 0.49 1.56 0.64
C ASN A 69 1.94 1.07 0.73
N PHE A 70 2.51 0.65 -0.40
CA PHE A 70 3.90 0.26 -0.52
C PHE A 70 4.41 0.52 -1.94
N LEU A 71 5.60 1.09 -2.08
CA LEU A 71 6.24 1.41 -3.36
C LEU A 71 5.35 2.24 -4.32
N GLY A 72 4.55 3.14 -3.78
CA GLY A 72 3.69 4.01 -4.60
C GLY A 72 2.38 3.37 -5.05
N PHE A 73 2.08 2.14 -4.58
CA PHE A 73 0.84 1.43 -4.85
C PHE A 73 0.06 1.16 -3.58
N THR A 74 -1.26 1.16 -3.70
CA THR A 74 -2.18 0.64 -2.70
C THR A 74 -2.43 -0.84 -2.99
N HIS A 75 -2.12 -1.69 -2.02
CA HIS A 75 -2.31 -3.14 -2.08
C HIS A 75 -3.63 -3.52 -1.44
N ILE A 76 -4.43 -4.31 -2.14
CA ILE A 76 -5.81 -4.66 -1.79
C ILE A 76 -5.98 -6.17 -1.89
N SER A 77 -6.55 -6.79 -0.84
CA SER A 77 -7.00 -8.18 -0.90
C SER A 77 -8.29 -8.25 -1.72
N GLY A 78 -8.21 -8.71 -2.96
CA GLY A 78 -9.31 -8.83 -3.88
C GLY A 78 -9.63 -10.27 -4.25
N LYS A 79 -10.62 -10.44 -5.15
CA LYS A 79 -10.96 -11.69 -5.79
C LYS A 79 -11.01 -11.51 -7.30
N ASP A 80 -10.64 -12.55 -8.03
CA ASP A 80 -10.82 -12.62 -9.47
C ASP A 80 -12.28 -12.93 -9.84
N ARG A 81 -12.59 -13.07 -11.14
CA ARG A 81 -13.93 -13.40 -11.63
C ARG A 81 -14.41 -14.77 -11.16
N ASN A 82 -13.50 -15.68 -10.82
CA ASN A 82 -13.76 -17.02 -10.33
C ASN A 82 -13.82 -17.10 -8.79
N GLY A 83 -13.77 -15.96 -8.10
CA GLY A 83 -13.79 -15.89 -6.64
C GLY A 83 -12.48 -16.25 -5.96
N ARG A 84 -11.38 -16.49 -6.71
CA ARG A 84 -10.07 -16.81 -6.17
C ARG A 84 -9.39 -15.54 -5.66
N PHE A 85 -8.58 -15.68 -4.63
CA PHE A 85 -7.80 -14.55 -4.11
C PHE A 85 -6.90 -13.96 -5.20
N MET A 86 -6.93 -12.63 -5.30
CA MET A 86 -6.06 -11.85 -6.17
C MET A 86 -5.51 -10.64 -5.42
N LEU A 87 -4.20 -10.43 -5.50
CA LEU A 87 -3.57 -9.21 -5.03
C LEU A 87 -3.79 -8.09 -6.06
N ILE A 88 -4.62 -7.13 -5.73
CA ILE A 88 -4.87 -5.96 -6.56
C ILE A 88 -3.90 -4.85 -6.15
N ARG A 89 -3.19 -4.29 -7.12
CA ARG A 89 -2.32 -3.13 -6.95
C ARG A 89 -2.89 -1.95 -7.73
N LYS A 90 -3.15 -0.85 -7.04
CA LYS A 90 -3.61 0.41 -7.65
C LYS A 90 -2.61 1.51 -7.34
N THR A 91 -2.36 2.40 -8.28
CA THR A 91 -1.58 3.61 -8.01
C THR A 91 -2.20 4.37 -6.84
N ARG A 92 -1.40 4.85 -5.93
CA ARG A 92 -1.88 5.66 -4.80
C ARG A 92 -2.69 6.85 -5.31
N ARG A 93 -3.84 7.06 -4.69
CA ARG A 93 -4.79 8.10 -5.10
C ARG A 93 -4.18 9.50 -5.07
N ASP A 94 -3.40 9.81 -4.07
CA ASP A 94 -2.72 11.09 -3.92
C ASP A 94 -1.73 11.34 -5.07
N ARG A 95 -0.91 10.34 -5.43
CA ARG A 95 0.01 10.42 -6.57
C ARG A 95 -0.74 10.58 -7.89
N MET A 96 -1.77 9.79 -8.12
CA MET A 96 -2.60 9.89 -9.32
C MET A 96 -3.21 11.29 -9.44
N THR A 97 -3.81 11.80 -8.38
CA THR A 97 -4.42 13.14 -8.35
C THR A 97 -3.38 14.23 -8.61
N ALA A 98 -2.20 14.15 -8.00
CA ALA A 98 -1.12 15.11 -8.22
C ALA A 98 -0.65 15.11 -9.68
N THR A 99 -0.45 13.92 -10.27
CA THR A 99 -0.04 13.79 -11.68
C THR A 99 -1.10 14.35 -12.63
N LEU A 100 -2.37 13.99 -12.43
CA LEU A 100 -3.47 14.50 -13.26
C LEU A 100 -3.61 16.01 -13.14
N LYS A 101 -3.43 16.59 -11.95
CA LYS A 101 -3.42 18.03 -11.75
C LYS A 101 -2.27 18.69 -12.50
N ALA A 102 -1.06 18.15 -12.39
CA ALA A 102 0.11 18.66 -13.10
C ALA A 102 -0.09 18.66 -14.63
N ILE A 103 -0.64 17.56 -15.18
CA ILE A 103 -0.98 17.47 -16.60
C ILE A 103 -2.03 18.50 -16.97
N LYS A 104 -3.11 18.61 -16.20
CA LYS A 104 -4.17 19.61 -16.44
C LYS A 104 -3.63 21.04 -16.45
N ASP A 105 -2.81 21.38 -15.48
CA ASP A 105 -2.21 22.72 -15.37
C ASP A 105 -1.21 22.96 -16.52
N GLY A 106 -0.45 21.94 -16.92
CA GLY A 106 0.42 21.98 -18.09
C GLY A 106 -0.33 22.19 -19.40
N LEU A 107 -1.46 21.52 -19.61
CA LEU A 107 -2.33 21.71 -20.78
C LEU A 107 -2.99 23.09 -20.78
N ARG A 108 -3.45 23.58 -19.63
CA ARG A 108 -4.04 24.92 -19.51
C ARG A 108 -3.06 26.04 -19.93
N ARG A 109 -1.78 25.91 -19.57
CA ARG A 109 -0.76 26.87 -19.99
C ARG A 109 -0.48 26.84 -21.49
N ARG A 110 -0.83 25.74 -22.18
CA ARG A 110 -0.54 25.48 -23.60
C ARG A 110 -1.79 25.39 -24.45
N TRP A 111 -2.95 25.75 -23.94
CA TRP A 111 -4.21 25.58 -24.66
C TRP A 111 -4.29 26.38 -25.97
N HIS A 112 -3.51 27.48 -26.07
CA HIS A 112 -3.38 28.30 -27.24
C HIS A 112 -2.38 27.77 -28.28
N TYR A 113 -1.65 26.71 -27.99
CA TYR A 113 -0.75 26.06 -28.93
C TYR A 113 -1.53 25.09 -29.83
N SER A 114 -0.94 24.78 -31.01
CA SER A 114 -1.53 23.80 -31.92
C SER A 114 -1.62 22.40 -31.27
N ILE A 115 -2.61 21.60 -31.72
CA ILE A 115 -2.82 20.24 -31.20
C ILE A 115 -1.54 19.35 -31.30
N PRO A 116 -0.78 19.39 -32.44
CA PRO A 116 0.47 18.65 -32.55
C PRO A 116 1.53 19.04 -31.49
N GLU A 117 1.62 20.32 -31.17
CA GLU A 117 2.57 20.82 -30.15
C GLU A 117 2.17 20.41 -28.74
N GLN A 118 0.87 20.44 -28.43
CA GLN A 118 0.35 19.91 -27.17
C GLN A 118 0.62 18.41 -27.04
N GLY A 119 0.45 17.65 -28.13
CA GLY A 119 0.73 16.23 -28.19
C GLY A 119 2.21 15.88 -27.99
N LYS A 120 3.14 16.68 -28.51
CA LYS A 120 4.58 16.51 -28.27
C LYS A 120 4.95 16.69 -26.80
N TRP A 121 4.30 17.61 -26.11
CA TRP A 121 4.56 17.83 -24.68
C TRP A 121 4.03 16.71 -23.77
N LEU A 122 2.99 15.99 -24.19
CA LEU A 122 2.40 14.88 -23.44
C LEU A 122 3.16 13.54 -23.57
N ARG A 123 4.08 13.42 -24.53
CA ARG A 123 4.94 12.24 -24.71
C ARG A 123 6.12 12.25 -23.74
#